data_78f45ea6a9f1e1e992de8041eebc0963
#
_entry.id   78f45ea6a9f1e1e992de8041eebc0963
#
_cell.length_a   1.000
_cell.length_b   1.000
_cell.length_c   1.000
_cell.angle_alpha   90.00
_cell.angle_beta   90.00
_cell.angle_gamma   90.00
#
_symmetry.space_group_name_H-M   'P 1'
#
loop_
_entity.id
_entity.type
_entity.pdbx_description
1 polymer ?
#
loop_
_entity_poly.entity_id
_entity_poly.type
_entity_poly.pdbx_seq_one_letter_code
_entity_poly.pdbx_strand_id
1 'polypeptide(L)'
;FSHGPHDEQMGRLKMLRKLRKELGKYVAALLDTKGPEIRLVEFEKGKTELKTGQTFTLTTDDILGTDERVSITYKNLADDVKLGDHILIDDGLVGLEVVEIKPVAKPVNTKVNARDIVCKVLNDGVISNKKGVNVPNVDLTMPFISEKDYGDICFAVENDYDFIAASFVRTAEDVMEIRKILAEKGGEDIKIISKIENMQGVRNIDDIIRVSDGIMVARGDMGVEIPLEDVPVMQKMII
;
A
#
# COMPACT_ATOMS: atom_id res chain seq x y z
N PHE A 1 11.69 4.58 1.47
CA PHE A 1 11.71 3.42 2.36
C PHE A 1 10.71 2.34 1.94
N SER A 2 9.87 2.62 0.98
CA SER A 2 9.11 1.58 0.26
C SER A 2 10.03 0.47 -0.28
N HIS A 3 11.29 0.79 -0.62
CA HIS A 3 12.30 -0.14 -1.11
C HIS A 3 13.65 0.05 -0.39
N GLY A 4 14.32 -1.06 -0.10
CA GLY A 4 15.66 -1.11 0.49
C GLY A 4 15.68 -1.06 2.03
N PRO A 5 16.76 -1.58 2.64
CA PRO A 5 16.98 -1.55 4.08
C PRO A 5 17.49 -0.19 4.57
N HIS A 6 17.43 0.06 5.88
CA HIS A 6 17.91 1.31 6.51
C HIS A 6 19.36 1.62 6.19
N ASP A 7 20.25 0.63 6.10
CA ASP A 7 21.68 0.85 5.77
C ASP A 7 21.88 1.48 4.40
N GLU A 8 21.11 1.04 3.40
CA GLU A 8 21.14 1.62 2.06
C GLU A 8 20.64 3.07 2.08
N GLN A 9 19.54 3.32 2.78
CA GLN A 9 18.97 4.66 2.90
C GLN A 9 19.90 5.59 3.68
N MET A 10 20.59 5.10 4.70
CA MET A 10 21.64 5.83 5.39
C MET A 10 22.80 6.22 4.46
N GLY A 11 23.20 5.33 3.56
CA GLY A 11 24.20 5.62 2.54
C GLY A 11 23.78 6.78 1.63
N ARG A 12 22.53 6.78 1.17
CA ARG A 12 21.93 7.85 0.35
C ARG A 12 21.87 9.18 1.11
N LEU A 13 21.45 9.16 2.37
CA LEU A 13 21.37 10.35 3.23
C LEU A 13 22.76 10.98 3.48
N LYS A 14 23.77 10.14 3.76
CA LYS A 14 25.16 10.60 3.92
C LYS A 14 25.68 11.26 2.64
N MET A 15 25.39 10.68 1.47
CA MET A 15 25.73 11.26 0.17
C MET A 15 25.04 12.62 -0.03
N LEU A 16 23.74 12.70 0.24
CA LEU A 16 22.98 13.95 0.16
C LEU A 16 23.59 15.04 1.04
N ARG A 17 23.90 14.73 2.31
CA ARG A 17 24.53 15.67 3.26
C ARG A 17 25.90 16.15 2.80
N LYS A 18 26.71 15.25 2.24
CA LYS A 18 28.00 15.60 1.65
C LYS A 18 27.84 16.59 0.50
N LEU A 19 26.93 16.28 -0.46
CA LEU A 19 26.68 17.15 -1.60
C LEU A 19 26.09 18.50 -1.21
N ARG A 20 25.19 18.57 -0.22
CA ARG A 20 24.70 19.84 0.35
C ARG A 20 25.87 20.75 0.76
N LYS A 21 26.83 20.18 1.49
CA LYS A 21 28.00 20.93 2.00
C LYS A 21 28.94 21.37 0.88
N GLU A 22 29.22 20.47 -0.08
CA GLU A 22 30.15 20.75 -1.20
C GLU A 22 29.61 21.78 -2.18
N LEU A 23 28.30 21.72 -2.46
CA LEU A 23 27.66 22.57 -3.46
C LEU A 23 27.02 23.85 -2.86
N GLY A 24 26.95 23.96 -1.54
CA GLY A 24 26.29 25.08 -0.87
C GLY A 24 24.79 25.17 -1.20
N LYS A 25 24.12 24.01 -1.45
CA LYS A 25 22.71 23.94 -1.82
C LYS A 25 21.86 23.35 -0.71
N TYR A 26 20.70 23.95 -0.49
CA TYR A 26 19.70 23.46 0.44
C TYR A 26 18.74 22.49 -0.31
N VAL A 27 18.95 21.20 -0.11
CA VAL A 27 18.09 20.13 -0.68
C VAL A 27 17.52 19.33 0.49
N ALA A 28 16.21 19.29 0.64
CA ALA A 28 15.54 18.55 1.71
C ALA A 28 15.68 17.04 1.53
N ALA A 29 15.74 16.32 2.65
CA ALA A 29 15.63 14.86 2.68
C ALA A 29 14.19 14.48 2.97
N LEU A 30 13.59 13.70 2.07
CA LEU A 30 12.22 13.18 2.18
C LEU A 30 12.28 11.67 2.33
N LEU A 31 11.63 11.14 3.38
CA LEU A 31 11.41 9.72 3.57
C LEU A 31 10.04 9.34 3.00
N ASP A 32 9.99 8.39 2.09
CA ASP A 32 8.76 7.85 1.51
C ASP A 32 8.39 6.55 2.23
N THR A 33 7.26 6.52 2.96
CA THR A 33 6.81 5.32 3.68
C THR A 33 6.31 4.26 2.70
N LYS A 34 6.27 3.01 3.17
CA LYS A 34 5.68 1.94 2.38
C LYS A 34 4.15 2.05 2.33
N GLY A 35 3.54 2.38 3.45
CA GLY A 35 2.10 2.43 3.63
C GLY A 35 1.42 1.06 3.68
N PRO A 36 0.08 1.05 3.85
CA PRO A 36 -0.72 -0.16 3.97
C PRO A 36 -0.88 -0.85 2.61
N GLU A 37 0.00 -1.80 2.30
CA GLU A 37 -0.02 -2.60 1.08
C GLU A 37 -0.52 -4.01 1.32
N ILE A 38 -1.35 -4.50 0.42
CA ILE A 38 -1.70 -5.92 0.31
C ILE A 38 -0.81 -6.55 -0.76
N ARG A 39 -0.26 -7.72 -0.49
CA ARG A 39 0.58 -8.46 -1.45
C ARG A 39 0.21 -9.93 -1.50
N LEU A 40 0.41 -10.54 -2.67
CA LEU A 40 0.49 -11.99 -2.78
C LEU A 40 1.70 -12.50 -2.00
N VAL A 41 1.60 -13.71 -1.44
CA VAL A 41 2.74 -14.37 -0.82
C VAL A 41 3.57 -15.08 -1.90
N GLU A 42 4.18 -16.22 -1.60
CA GLU A 42 5.05 -16.94 -2.54
C GLU A 42 4.31 -18.07 -3.24
N PHE A 43 4.66 -18.33 -4.48
CA PHE A 43 4.18 -19.46 -5.28
C PHE A 43 5.20 -20.59 -5.25
N GLU A 44 4.74 -21.86 -5.29
CA GLU A 44 5.60 -23.04 -5.37
C GLU A 44 6.59 -22.97 -6.55
N LYS A 45 6.14 -22.43 -7.69
CA LYS A 45 6.94 -22.29 -8.92
C LYS A 45 7.40 -20.83 -9.15
N GLY A 46 7.29 -19.95 -8.14
CA GLY A 46 7.63 -18.55 -8.23
C GLY A 46 6.62 -17.68 -9.01
N LYS A 47 5.85 -18.27 -9.91
CA LYS A 47 4.81 -17.61 -10.71
C LYS A 47 3.77 -18.60 -11.23
N THR A 48 2.63 -18.07 -11.67
CA THR A 48 1.60 -18.85 -12.38
C THR A 48 0.96 -18.01 -13.49
N GLU A 49 0.45 -18.67 -14.53
CA GLU A 49 -0.33 -18.05 -15.60
C GLU A 49 -1.83 -18.24 -15.29
N LEU A 50 -2.59 -17.15 -15.40
CA LEU A 50 -4.04 -17.15 -15.25
C LEU A 50 -4.72 -16.91 -16.60
N LYS A 51 -5.85 -17.56 -16.81
CA LYS A 51 -6.65 -17.44 -18.03
C LYS A 51 -8.01 -16.82 -17.75
N THR A 52 -8.48 -16.01 -18.66
CA THR A 52 -9.81 -15.38 -18.61
C THR A 52 -10.91 -16.41 -18.37
N GLY A 53 -11.76 -16.14 -17.39
CA GLY A 53 -12.85 -17.01 -16.99
C GLY A 53 -12.46 -18.14 -16.02
N GLN A 54 -11.18 -18.37 -15.78
CA GLN A 54 -10.69 -19.31 -14.77
C GLN A 54 -11.14 -18.88 -13.37
N THR A 55 -11.40 -19.84 -12.51
CA THR A 55 -11.55 -19.60 -11.07
C THR A 55 -10.17 -19.55 -10.43
N PHE A 56 -9.91 -18.49 -9.64
CA PHE A 56 -8.68 -18.35 -8.87
C PHE A 56 -9.02 -17.86 -7.46
N THR A 57 -8.37 -18.41 -6.44
CA THR A 57 -8.71 -18.11 -5.04
C THR A 57 -7.59 -17.36 -4.34
N LEU A 58 -7.92 -16.19 -3.78
CA LEU A 58 -7.09 -15.53 -2.78
C LEU A 58 -7.48 -16.06 -1.40
N THR A 59 -6.51 -16.51 -0.61
CA THR A 59 -6.80 -17.08 0.70
C THR A 59 -6.10 -16.33 1.83
N THR A 60 -6.79 -16.23 2.96
CA THR A 60 -6.18 -15.72 4.19
C THR A 60 -5.43 -16.79 4.98
N ASP A 61 -5.48 -18.07 4.54
CA ASP A 61 -4.67 -19.16 5.08
C ASP A 61 -3.19 -19.02 4.67
N ASP A 62 -2.30 -19.70 5.37
CA ASP A 62 -0.85 -19.64 5.14
C ASP A 62 -0.40 -20.82 4.28
N ILE A 63 -0.44 -20.63 2.96
CA ILE A 63 -0.06 -21.66 1.97
C ILE A 63 0.94 -21.10 0.95
N LEU A 64 1.69 -21.99 0.30
CA LEU A 64 2.36 -21.68 -0.97
C LEU A 64 1.32 -21.63 -2.09
N GLY A 65 1.45 -20.64 -2.97
CA GLY A 65 0.54 -20.46 -4.09
C GLY A 65 0.73 -21.49 -5.19
N THR A 66 -0.38 -21.82 -5.85
CA THR A 66 -0.47 -22.72 -7.00
C THR A 66 -1.12 -21.99 -8.19
N ASP A 67 -1.53 -22.72 -9.21
CA ASP A 67 -2.36 -22.22 -10.32
C ASP A 67 -3.84 -22.07 -9.97
N GLU A 68 -4.26 -22.51 -8.78
CA GLU A 68 -5.65 -22.43 -8.31
C GLU A 68 -5.85 -21.42 -7.18
N ARG A 69 -4.83 -21.22 -6.32
CA ARG A 69 -4.96 -20.38 -5.12
C ARG A 69 -3.62 -19.85 -4.62
N VAL A 70 -3.65 -18.71 -3.90
CA VAL A 70 -2.47 -18.09 -3.25
C VAL A 70 -2.85 -17.36 -1.98
N SER A 71 -1.93 -17.36 -1.00
CA SER A 71 -2.06 -16.56 0.22
C SER A 71 -1.87 -15.07 -0.06
N ILE A 72 -2.55 -14.25 0.74
CA ILE A 72 -2.38 -12.80 0.79
C ILE A 72 -1.87 -12.35 2.16
N THR A 73 -1.19 -11.22 2.20
CA THR A 73 -0.61 -10.66 3.44
C THR A 73 -1.67 -10.12 4.38
N TYR A 74 -2.72 -9.50 3.86
CA TYR A 74 -3.80 -8.91 4.66
C TYR A 74 -4.89 -9.95 4.97
N LYS A 75 -4.90 -10.43 6.22
CA LYS A 75 -5.73 -11.58 6.63
C LYS A 75 -7.22 -11.26 6.81
N ASN A 76 -7.59 -9.98 6.93
CA ASN A 76 -8.99 -9.56 7.06
C ASN A 76 -9.62 -9.11 5.73
N LEU A 77 -8.93 -9.24 4.60
CA LEU A 77 -9.47 -8.81 3.30
C LEU A 77 -10.84 -9.42 3.00
N ALA A 78 -11.08 -10.67 3.41
CA ALA A 78 -12.35 -11.35 3.22
C ALA A 78 -13.54 -10.73 3.99
N ASP A 79 -13.27 -9.85 4.96
CA ASP A 79 -14.29 -9.11 5.71
C ASP A 79 -14.57 -7.75 5.09
N ASP A 80 -13.62 -7.19 4.35
CA ASP A 80 -13.73 -5.89 3.69
C ASP A 80 -14.39 -5.98 2.30
N VAL A 81 -14.14 -7.08 1.54
CA VAL A 81 -14.67 -7.25 0.18
C VAL A 81 -16.04 -7.90 0.14
N LYS A 82 -16.76 -7.67 -0.96
CA LYS A 82 -18.10 -8.21 -1.25
C LYS A 82 -18.13 -8.91 -2.61
N LEU A 83 -19.18 -9.66 -2.87
CA LEU A 83 -19.43 -10.24 -4.19
C LEU A 83 -19.57 -9.14 -5.24
N GLY A 84 -18.89 -9.29 -6.36
CA GLY A 84 -18.83 -8.32 -7.45
C GLY A 84 -17.72 -7.29 -7.32
N ASP A 85 -17.02 -7.20 -6.19
CA ASP A 85 -15.86 -6.32 -6.06
C ASP A 85 -14.73 -6.81 -6.96
N HIS A 86 -13.97 -5.86 -7.49
CA HIS A 86 -12.80 -6.12 -8.31
C HIS A 86 -11.54 -6.12 -7.45
N ILE A 87 -10.65 -7.05 -7.73
CA ILE A 87 -9.32 -7.13 -7.16
C ILE A 87 -8.31 -7.08 -8.30
N LEU A 88 -7.36 -6.19 -8.21
CA LEU A 88 -6.31 -5.97 -9.21
C LEU A 88 -4.97 -6.50 -8.69
N ILE A 89 -4.25 -7.22 -9.52
CA ILE A 89 -2.93 -7.77 -9.18
C ILE A 89 -1.88 -7.16 -10.12
N ASP A 90 -0.68 -6.88 -9.55
CA ASP A 90 0.46 -6.35 -10.27
C ASP A 90 0.12 -5.06 -11.01
N ASP A 91 -0.28 -4.03 -10.24
CA ASP A 91 -0.65 -2.70 -10.73
C ASP A 91 -1.75 -2.72 -11.83
N GLY A 92 -2.69 -3.65 -11.68
CA GLY A 92 -3.83 -3.78 -12.58
C GLY A 92 -3.59 -4.64 -13.82
N LEU A 93 -2.43 -5.29 -13.95
CA LEU A 93 -2.15 -6.19 -15.09
C LEU A 93 -3.08 -7.40 -15.13
N VAL A 94 -3.53 -7.90 -13.98
CA VAL A 94 -4.53 -8.98 -13.87
C VAL A 94 -5.69 -8.53 -13.01
N GLY A 95 -6.89 -8.58 -13.58
CA GLY A 95 -8.14 -8.29 -12.89
C GLY A 95 -8.85 -9.56 -12.44
N LEU A 96 -9.40 -9.52 -11.24
CA LEU A 96 -10.24 -10.55 -10.65
C LEU A 96 -11.58 -9.95 -10.22
N GLU A 97 -12.66 -10.73 -10.28
CA GLU A 97 -13.98 -10.39 -9.73
C GLU A 97 -14.34 -11.37 -8.63
N VAL A 98 -14.72 -10.88 -7.44
CA VAL A 98 -15.11 -11.71 -6.31
C VAL A 98 -16.46 -12.37 -6.59
N VAL A 99 -16.50 -13.70 -6.61
CA VAL A 99 -17.73 -14.48 -6.89
C VAL A 99 -18.23 -15.27 -5.68
N GLU A 100 -17.37 -15.59 -4.71
CA GLU A 100 -17.76 -16.29 -3.48
C GLU A 100 -16.78 -15.97 -2.36
N ILE A 101 -17.26 -15.89 -1.12
CA ILE A 101 -16.43 -15.80 0.08
C ILE A 101 -16.86 -16.89 1.04
N LYS A 102 -15.92 -17.75 1.44
CA LYS A 102 -16.23 -18.92 2.28
C LYS A 102 -15.11 -19.24 3.28
N PRO A 103 -15.44 -19.94 4.37
CA PRO A 103 -14.42 -20.46 5.29
C PRO A 103 -13.52 -21.50 4.60
N VAL A 104 -12.24 -21.54 4.96
CA VAL A 104 -11.32 -22.61 4.55
C VAL A 104 -11.69 -23.88 5.32
N ALA A 105 -12.04 -24.96 4.60
CA ALA A 105 -12.52 -26.19 5.23
C ALA A 105 -11.44 -26.88 6.10
N LYS A 106 -10.17 -26.80 5.71
CA LYS A 106 -9.02 -27.38 6.43
C LYS A 106 -7.86 -26.39 6.37
N PRO A 107 -7.83 -25.36 7.24
CA PRO A 107 -6.76 -24.38 7.24
C PRO A 107 -5.44 -25.01 7.70
N VAL A 108 -4.34 -24.57 7.09
CA VAL A 108 -2.99 -24.92 7.50
C VAL A 108 -2.67 -24.26 8.85
N ASN A 109 -3.03 -22.99 8.98
CA ASN A 109 -2.95 -22.26 10.23
C ASN A 109 -4.27 -22.35 11.00
N THR A 110 -4.37 -23.26 11.95
CA THR A 110 -5.59 -23.48 12.75
C THR A 110 -5.88 -22.39 13.80
N LYS A 111 -4.98 -21.40 13.95
CA LYS A 111 -5.13 -20.30 14.92
C LYS A 111 -5.92 -19.11 14.34
N VAL A 112 -6.22 -19.12 13.05
CA VAL A 112 -6.96 -18.06 12.37
C VAL A 112 -8.22 -18.63 11.71
N ASN A 113 -9.30 -17.84 11.66
CA ASN A 113 -10.48 -18.14 10.88
C ASN A 113 -10.18 -17.87 9.40
N ALA A 114 -9.41 -18.76 8.78
CA ALA A 114 -9.00 -18.60 7.40
C ALA A 114 -10.21 -18.63 6.45
N ARG A 115 -10.21 -17.72 5.47
CA ARG A 115 -11.27 -17.58 4.48
C ARG A 115 -10.68 -17.57 3.07
N ASP A 116 -11.44 -18.12 2.15
CA ASP A 116 -11.19 -18.11 0.73
C ASP A 116 -12.05 -17.02 0.06
N ILE A 117 -11.42 -16.16 -0.71
CA ILE A 117 -12.04 -15.20 -1.62
C ILE A 117 -11.92 -15.82 -3.00
N VAL A 118 -12.98 -16.46 -3.45
CA VAL A 118 -13.04 -17.10 -4.76
C VAL A 118 -13.34 -16.06 -5.81
N CYS A 119 -12.50 -15.99 -6.82
CA CYS A 119 -12.58 -14.97 -7.86
C CYS A 119 -12.68 -15.62 -9.25
N LYS A 120 -13.29 -14.88 -10.18
CA LYS A 120 -13.22 -15.13 -11.61
C LYS A 120 -12.13 -14.25 -12.21
N VAL A 121 -11.23 -14.82 -12.98
CA VAL A 121 -10.19 -14.10 -13.72
C VAL A 121 -10.82 -13.34 -14.89
N LEU A 122 -10.55 -12.03 -14.98
CA LEU A 122 -11.15 -11.14 -15.98
C LEU A 122 -10.33 -11.03 -17.27
N ASN A 123 -9.01 -11.22 -17.19
CA ASN A 123 -8.10 -11.18 -18.33
C ASN A 123 -6.90 -12.10 -18.14
N ASP A 124 -6.34 -12.58 -19.25
CA ASP A 124 -5.12 -13.39 -19.24
C ASP A 124 -3.94 -12.62 -18.65
N GLY A 125 -3.09 -13.29 -17.88
CA GLY A 125 -1.86 -12.69 -17.35
C GLY A 125 -1.02 -13.65 -16.53
N VAL A 126 0.20 -13.21 -16.17
CA VAL A 126 1.12 -13.93 -15.29
C VAL A 126 1.24 -13.19 -13.98
N ILE A 127 1.00 -13.89 -12.89
CA ILE A 127 1.22 -13.37 -11.54
C ILE A 127 2.39 -14.09 -10.87
N SER A 128 3.09 -13.40 -9.97
CA SER A 128 4.30 -13.94 -9.31
C SER A 128 4.39 -13.55 -7.85
N ASN A 129 5.46 -14.02 -7.19
CA ASN A 129 5.72 -13.75 -5.78
C ASN A 129 5.66 -12.27 -5.45
N LYS A 130 5.06 -11.95 -4.32
CA LYS A 130 5.07 -10.62 -3.67
C LYS A 130 4.47 -9.49 -4.51
N LYS A 131 3.67 -9.81 -5.53
CA LYS A 131 2.98 -8.79 -6.32
C LYS A 131 1.92 -8.06 -5.50
N GLY A 132 1.75 -6.76 -5.78
CA GLY A 132 0.75 -5.90 -5.16
C GLY A 132 -0.67 -6.38 -5.47
N VAL A 133 -1.56 -6.15 -4.53
CA VAL A 133 -3.00 -6.42 -4.64
C VAL A 133 -3.74 -5.13 -4.30
N ASN A 134 -4.47 -4.59 -5.25
CA ASN A 134 -5.30 -3.40 -5.11
C ASN A 134 -6.78 -3.79 -5.10
N VAL A 135 -7.59 -3.08 -4.36
CA VAL A 135 -9.03 -3.34 -4.25
C VAL A 135 -9.79 -2.03 -4.44
N PRO A 136 -9.97 -1.59 -5.71
CA PRO A 136 -10.61 -0.33 -6.03
C PRO A 136 -12.01 -0.21 -5.42
N ASN A 137 -12.34 0.99 -4.92
CA ASN A 137 -13.63 1.33 -4.32
C ASN A 137 -14.02 0.56 -3.04
N VAL A 138 -13.09 -0.17 -2.42
CA VAL A 138 -13.30 -0.84 -1.14
C VAL A 138 -12.55 -0.08 -0.04
N ASP A 139 -13.26 0.29 1.02
CA ASP A 139 -12.67 0.94 2.19
C ASP A 139 -12.06 -0.15 3.09
N LEU A 140 -10.73 -0.28 3.05
CA LEU A 140 -10.00 -1.31 3.80
C LEU A 140 -9.88 -0.94 5.28
N THR A 141 -10.13 -1.90 6.17
CA THR A 141 -10.01 -1.73 7.63
C THR A 141 -8.62 -2.03 8.17
N MET A 142 -7.64 -2.29 7.30
CA MET A 142 -6.26 -2.57 7.72
C MET A 142 -5.62 -1.37 8.43
N PRO A 143 -4.78 -1.62 9.46
CA PRO A 143 -4.02 -0.57 10.13
C PRO A 143 -3.21 0.26 9.14
N PHE A 144 -3.16 1.57 9.37
CA PHE A 144 -2.40 2.48 8.49
C PHE A 144 -0.89 2.34 8.71
N ILE A 145 -0.45 2.30 9.96
CA ILE A 145 0.97 2.16 10.31
C ILE A 145 1.32 0.69 10.53
N SER A 146 2.19 0.14 9.71
CA SER A 146 2.81 -1.17 9.92
C SER A 146 3.99 -1.06 10.90
N GLU A 147 4.45 -2.20 11.46
CA GLU A 147 5.70 -2.24 12.25
C GLU A 147 6.89 -1.68 11.47
N LYS A 148 6.93 -1.94 10.15
CA LYS A 148 7.97 -1.39 9.27
C LYS A 148 7.85 0.12 9.17
N ASP A 149 6.67 0.67 8.88
CA ASP A 149 6.49 2.12 8.75
C ASP A 149 6.77 2.84 10.07
N TYR A 150 6.39 2.25 11.22
CA TYR A 150 6.79 2.76 12.53
C TYR A 150 8.31 2.83 12.69
N GLY A 151 9.03 1.77 12.31
CA GLY A 151 10.50 1.75 12.33
C GLY A 151 11.10 2.79 11.38
N ASP A 152 10.52 2.96 10.18
CA ASP A 152 10.96 3.94 9.20
C ASP A 152 10.73 5.39 9.69
N ILE A 153 9.60 5.68 10.35
CA ILE A 153 9.31 6.98 10.95
C ILE A 153 10.30 7.28 12.10
N CYS A 154 10.56 6.30 12.98
CA CYS A 154 11.57 6.44 14.02
C CYS A 154 12.96 6.73 13.42
N PHE A 155 13.34 6.03 12.36
CA PHE A 155 14.60 6.27 11.64
C PHE A 155 14.65 7.67 11.03
N ALA A 156 13.53 8.23 10.54
CA ALA A 156 13.47 9.60 10.04
C ALA A 156 13.81 10.61 11.15
N VAL A 157 13.25 10.42 12.35
CA VAL A 157 13.52 11.29 13.51
C VAL A 157 14.98 11.17 13.94
N GLU A 158 15.49 9.95 14.13
CA GLU A 158 16.87 9.69 14.55
C GLU A 158 17.93 10.25 13.57
N ASN A 159 17.53 10.45 12.33
CA ASN A 159 18.41 10.86 11.24
C ASN A 159 18.03 12.20 10.63
N ASP A 160 17.34 13.08 11.34
CA ASP A 160 17.03 14.46 10.94
C ASP A 160 16.54 14.56 9.47
N TYR A 161 15.51 13.79 9.11
CA TYR A 161 14.83 13.98 7.84
C TYR A 161 13.97 15.24 7.90
N ASP A 162 13.81 15.92 6.76
CA ASP A 162 13.04 17.16 6.67
C ASP A 162 11.54 16.86 6.44
N PHE A 163 11.24 15.78 5.70
CA PHE A 163 9.89 15.40 5.29
C PHE A 163 9.63 13.91 5.41
N ILE A 164 8.36 13.55 5.66
CA ILE A 164 7.81 12.22 5.44
C ILE A 164 6.74 12.34 4.36
N ALA A 165 6.88 11.59 3.26
CA ALA A 165 5.81 11.35 2.30
C ALA A 165 5.04 10.10 2.76
N ALA A 166 3.81 10.29 3.23
CA ALA A 166 2.95 9.24 3.76
C ALA A 166 2.17 8.58 2.62
N SER A 167 2.51 7.32 2.31
CA SER A 167 1.86 6.57 1.23
C SER A 167 0.47 6.06 1.62
N PHE A 168 -0.45 6.05 0.66
CA PHE A 168 -1.80 5.51 0.78
C PHE A 168 -2.64 6.15 1.89
N VAL A 169 -2.52 7.44 2.13
CA VAL A 169 -3.35 8.17 3.10
C VAL A 169 -4.82 8.10 2.68
N ARG A 170 -5.67 7.70 3.61
CA ARG A 170 -7.11 7.50 3.41
C ARG A 170 -7.95 8.52 4.17
N THR A 171 -7.49 8.92 5.37
CA THR A 171 -8.21 9.80 6.29
C THR A 171 -7.28 10.75 7.03
N ALA A 172 -7.84 11.76 7.70
CA ALA A 172 -7.10 12.66 8.59
C ALA A 172 -6.46 11.91 9.78
N GLU A 173 -7.14 10.85 10.26
CA GLU A 173 -6.66 10.01 11.35
C GLU A 173 -5.36 9.31 11.00
N ASP A 174 -5.21 8.84 9.76
CA ASP A 174 -3.96 8.25 9.25
C ASP A 174 -2.77 9.23 9.41
N VAL A 175 -2.97 10.49 9.07
CA VAL A 175 -1.96 11.54 9.21
C VAL A 175 -1.67 11.84 10.68
N MET A 176 -2.71 11.91 11.50
CA MET A 176 -2.59 12.16 12.94
C MET A 176 -1.87 11.03 13.67
N GLU A 177 -1.95 9.78 13.18
CA GLU A 177 -1.18 8.64 13.70
C GLU A 177 0.32 8.86 13.50
N ILE A 178 0.75 9.34 12.31
CA ILE A 178 2.15 9.74 12.08
C ILE A 178 2.55 10.89 13.01
N ARG A 179 1.74 11.94 13.11
CA ARG A 179 2.04 13.09 13.99
C ARG A 179 2.23 12.68 15.45
N LYS A 180 1.43 11.73 15.92
CA LYS A 180 1.57 11.19 17.27
C LYS A 180 2.92 10.51 17.46
N ILE A 181 3.36 9.67 16.52
CA ILE A 181 4.67 9.01 16.57
C ILE A 181 5.79 10.06 16.57
N LEU A 182 5.71 11.07 15.70
CA LEU A 182 6.68 12.15 15.63
C LEU A 182 6.77 12.91 16.97
N ALA A 183 5.64 13.27 17.58
CA ALA A 183 5.62 13.93 18.88
C ALA A 183 6.22 13.08 20.01
N GLU A 184 5.90 11.78 20.04
CA GLU A 184 6.45 10.84 21.02
C GLU A 184 7.97 10.64 20.88
N LYS A 185 8.53 10.85 19.68
CA LYS A 185 9.96 10.68 19.37
C LYS A 185 10.75 11.98 19.31
N GLY A 186 10.09 13.14 19.48
CA GLY A 186 10.75 14.45 19.40
C GLY A 186 11.05 14.92 17.96
N GLY A 187 10.26 14.45 16.98
CA GLY A 187 10.37 14.78 15.56
C GLY A 187 9.27 15.73 15.05
N GLU A 188 8.71 16.58 15.89
CA GLU A 188 7.57 17.47 15.58
C GLU A 188 7.87 18.47 14.44
N ASP A 189 9.14 18.76 14.19
CA ASP A 189 9.56 19.65 13.09
C ASP A 189 9.49 18.98 11.71
N ILE A 190 9.45 17.64 11.64
CA ILE A 190 9.35 16.90 10.38
C ILE A 190 7.99 17.15 9.75
N LYS A 191 7.98 17.56 8.49
CA LYS A 191 6.76 17.87 7.73
C LYS A 191 6.16 16.62 7.08
N ILE A 192 4.83 16.51 7.09
CA ILE A 192 4.12 15.39 6.49
C ILE A 192 3.52 15.82 5.17
N ILE A 193 3.90 15.12 4.10
CA ILE A 193 3.29 15.23 2.77
C ILE A 193 2.40 14.00 2.58
N SER A 194 1.08 14.19 2.58
CA SER A 194 0.14 13.09 2.38
C SER A 194 0.02 12.76 0.89
N LYS A 195 0.27 11.50 0.54
CA LYS A 195 0.13 10.99 -0.82
C LYS A 195 -1.30 10.50 -1.02
N ILE A 196 -1.99 11.08 -2.01
CA ILE A 196 -3.36 10.72 -2.38
C ILE A 196 -3.28 9.75 -3.54
N GLU A 197 -3.61 8.49 -3.27
CA GLU A 197 -3.37 7.33 -4.13
C GLU A 197 -4.63 6.45 -4.33
N ASN A 198 -5.71 6.74 -3.61
CA ASN A 198 -6.94 5.95 -3.64
C ASN A 198 -8.19 6.83 -3.54
N MET A 199 -9.36 6.27 -3.87
CA MET A 199 -10.62 7.01 -3.85
C MET A 199 -11.05 7.44 -2.45
N GLN A 200 -10.71 6.68 -1.40
CA GLN A 200 -11.02 7.06 -0.01
C GLN A 200 -10.29 8.35 0.38
N GLY A 201 -9.00 8.47 0.03
CA GLY A 201 -8.22 9.69 0.24
C GLY A 201 -8.77 10.89 -0.55
N VAL A 202 -9.24 10.66 -1.79
CA VAL A 202 -9.90 11.70 -2.60
C VAL A 202 -11.18 12.19 -1.93
N ARG A 203 -12.02 11.27 -1.43
CA ARG A 203 -13.27 11.64 -0.72
C ARG A 203 -13.04 12.43 0.56
N ASN A 204 -11.95 12.16 1.27
CA ASN A 204 -11.61 12.77 2.55
C ASN A 204 -10.59 13.90 2.42
N ILE A 205 -10.35 14.41 1.21
CA ILE A 205 -9.24 15.33 0.91
C ILE A 205 -9.25 16.59 1.77
N ASP A 206 -10.41 17.19 2.03
CA ASP A 206 -10.51 18.41 2.82
C ASP A 206 -10.01 18.23 4.26
N ASP A 207 -10.31 17.10 4.89
CA ASP A 207 -9.87 16.79 6.24
C ASP A 207 -8.39 16.41 6.27
N ILE A 208 -7.90 15.69 5.24
CA ILE A 208 -6.49 15.36 5.08
C ILE A 208 -5.65 16.63 4.92
N ILE A 209 -6.08 17.59 4.09
CA ILE A 209 -5.38 18.87 3.89
C ILE A 209 -5.22 19.63 5.22
N ARG A 210 -6.24 19.65 6.07
CA ARG A 210 -6.20 20.40 7.35
C ARG A 210 -5.12 19.92 8.32
N VAL A 211 -4.73 18.65 8.23
CA VAL A 211 -3.77 18.03 9.15
C VAL A 211 -2.41 17.75 8.52
N SER A 212 -2.27 17.93 7.21
CA SER A 212 -1.03 17.73 6.45
C SER A 212 -0.25 19.05 6.29
N ASP A 213 1.07 18.95 6.09
CA ASP A 213 1.91 20.09 5.70
C ASP A 213 1.98 20.27 4.19
N GLY A 214 1.63 19.22 3.44
CA GLY A 214 1.55 19.22 1.98
C GLY A 214 0.80 18.00 1.45
N ILE A 215 0.44 18.06 0.18
CA ILE A 215 -0.26 17.00 -0.54
C ILE A 215 0.56 16.59 -1.77
N MET A 216 0.63 15.29 -2.02
CA MET A 216 1.18 14.73 -3.26
C MET A 216 0.10 13.95 -4.00
N VAL A 217 -0.25 14.38 -5.19
CA VAL A 217 -1.13 13.61 -6.09
C VAL A 217 -0.31 12.56 -6.80
N ALA A 218 -0.29 11.33 -6.28
CA ALA A 218 0.50 10.23 -6.81
C ALA A 218 -0.25 9.56 -7.97
N ARG A 219 -0.20 10.17 -9.15
CA ARG A 219 -1.02 9.79 -10.32
C ARG A 219 -0.81 8.36 -10.80
N GLY A 220 0.39 7.79 -10.62
CA GLY A 220 0.70 6.40 -10.99
C GLY A 220 -0.14 5.42 -10.19
N ASP A 221 -0.03 5.49 -8.86
CA ASP A 221 -0.75 4.61 -7.94
C ASP A 221 -2.26 4.92 -7.96
N MET A 222 -2.62 6.21 -8.05
CA MET A 222 -4.01 6.63 -8.21
C MET A 222 -4.67 6.01 -9.46
N GLY A 223 -3.96 5.91 -10.58
CA GLY A 223 -4.48 5.33 -11.83
C GLY A 223 -4.65 3.81 -11.81
N VAL A 224 -4.17 3.12 -10.77
CA VAL A 224 -4.50 1.71 -10.50
C VAL A 224 -5.85 1.60 -9.78
N GLU A 225 -6.12 2.54 -8.87
CA GLU A 225 -7.30 2.55 -7.99
C GLU A 225 -8.51 3.29 -8.60
N ILE A 226 -8.28 4.19 -9.55
CA ILE A 226 -9.29 5.06 -10.17
C ILE A 226 -9.17 4.95 -11.70
N PRO A 227 -10.26 5.03 -12.47
CA PRO A 227 -10.19 5.07 -13.93
C PRO A 227 -9.20 6.13 -14.43
N LEU A 228 -8.31 5.76 -15.34
CA LEU A 228 -7.23 6.62 -15.81
C LEU A 228 -7.72 7.97 -16.36
N GLU A 229 -8.88 7.98 -17.00
CA GLU A 229 -9.56 9.18 -17.53
C GLU A 229 -10.01 10.14 -16.43
N ASP A 230 -10.26 9.65 -15.20
CA ASP A 230 -10.70 10.48 -14.07
C ASP A 230 -9.51 11.08 -13.30
N VAL A 231 -8.30 10.55 -13.40
CA VAL A 231 -7.11 11.01 -12.67
C VAL A 231 -6.83 12.52 -12.88
N PRO A 232 -6.90 13.08 -14.13
CA PRO A 232 -6.71 14.52 -14.33
C PRO A 232 -7.79 15.38 -13.67
N VAL A 233 -9.03 14.88 -13.57
CA VAL A 233 -10.15 15.55 -12.92
C VAL A 233 -9.92 15.56 -11.41
N MET A 234 -9.59 14.41 -10.83
CA MET A 234 -9.26 14.29 -9.39
C MET A 234 -8.08 15.18 -9.03
N GLN A 235 -7.02 15.20 -9.84
CA GLN A 235 -5.89 16.10 -9.62
C GLN A 235 -6.32 17.56 -9.53
N LYS A 236 -7.16 18.04 -10.47
CA LYS A 236 -7.65 19.44 -10.46
C LYS A 236 -8.54 19.74 -9.28
N MET A 237 -9.29 18.75 -8.78
CA MET A 237 -10.13 18.91 -7.60
C MET A 237 -9.30 19.04 -6.32
N ILE A 238 -8.19 18.32 -6.23
CA ILE A 238 -7.29 18.31 -5.07
C ILE A 238 -6.45 19.60 -4.98
N ILE A 239 -6.04 20.17 -6.12
CA ILE A 239 -5.22 21.39 -6.21
C ILE A 239 -6.07 22.65 -6.06
#